data_165cd9dfd317b4a37fb02f6449328de0
#
_entry.id   165cd9dfd317b4a37fb02f6449328de0
#
_cell.length_a   1.000
_cell.length_b   1.000
_cell.length_c   1.000
_cell.angle_alpha   90.00
_cell.angle_beta   90.00
_cell.angle_gamma   90.00
#
_symmetry.space_group_name_H-M   'P 1'
#
loop_
_entity.id
_entity.type
_entity.pdbx_description
1 polymer ?
#
loop_
_entity_poly.entity_id
_entity_poly.type
_entity_poly.pdbx_seq_one_letter_code
_entity_poly.pdbx_strand_id
1 'polypeptide(L)'
;MFLRAELRQYCSKQDLEKAICNPVSILSEERIDRLANACINNHLLKVTSLSFASGIPGGLAMAATIPADIAQYYWHTFVLAQKLAYLYGIPDLRDENGNFTETSQDMLTLFVGVMMGAAVANNAIK
;
A
#
# COMPACT_ATOMS: atom_id res chain seq x y z
N MET A 1 -7.34 9.53 0.36
CA MET A 1 -8.78 9.61 0.69
C MET A 1 -9.26 8.45 1.56
N PHE A 2 -8.93 7.20 1.25
CA PHE A 2 -9.29 6.01 2.03
C PHE A 2 -8.82 6.06 3.50
N LEU A 3 -7.53 6.28 3.74
CA LEU A 3 -6.95 6.35 5.10
C LEU A 3 -7.62 7.42 5.98
N ARG A 4 -7.95 8.57 5.43
CA ARG A 4 -8.64 9.64 6.18
C ARG A 4 -10.05 9.23 6.61
N ALA A 5 -10.75 8.46 5.78
CA ALA A 5 -12.07 7.93 6.10
C ALA A 5 -12.00 6.88 7.22
N GLU A 6 -11.02 5.98 7.14
CA GLU A 6 -10.79 4.96 8.15
C GLU A 6 -10.32 5.57 9.48
N LEU A 7 -9.38 6.51 9.46
CA LEU A 7 -8.90 7.19 10.66
C LEU A 7 -10.01 7.94 11.42
N ARG A 8 -11.02 8.46 10.73
CA ARG A 8 -12.18 9.10 11.37
C ARG A 8 -12.98 8.19 12.30
N GLN A 9 -12.89 6.88 12.12
CA GLN A 9 -13.58 5.93 12.99
C GLN A 9 -12.86 5.74 14.33
N TYR A 10 -11.56 6.07 14.40
CA TYR A 10 -10.71 5.82 15.55
C TYR A 10 -10.23 7.07 16.27
N CYS A 11 -10.40 8.26 15.67
CA CYS A 11 -9.88 9.52 16.19
C CYS A 11 -10.99 10.57 16.33
N SER A 12 -10.84 11.43 17.35
CA SER A 12 -11.62 12.66 17.45
C SER A 12 -11.29 13.61 16.28
N LYS A 13 -12.13 14.61 16.03
CA LYS A 13 -11.84 15.60 14.99
C LYS A 13 -10.54 16.36 15.23
N GLN A 14 -10.16 16.58 16.50
CA GLN A 14 -8.94 17.30 16.89
C GLN A 14 -7.69 16.42 16.70
N ASP A 15 -7.81 15.12 16.96
CA ASP A 15 -6.69 14.19 16.83
C ASP A 15 -6.50 13.68 15.41
N LEU A 16 -7.53 13.83 14.55
CA LEU A 16 -7.50 13.33 13.18
C LEU A 16 -6.35 13.94 12.36
N GLU A 17 -6.15 15.26 12.45
CA GLU A 17 -5.06 15.93 11.71
C GLU A 17 -3.68 15.49 12.22
N LYS A 18 -3.53 15.28 13.52
CA LYS A 18 -2.30 14.73 14.10
C LYS A 18 -2.08 13.29 13.67
N ALA A 19 -3.13 12.47 13.70
CA ALA A 19 -3.07 11.08 13.25
C ALA A 19 -2.79 10.95 11.74
N ILE A 20 -3.22 11.93 10.93
CA ILE A 20 -2.87 12.01 9.51
C ILE A 20 -1.39 12.34 9.32
N CYS A 21 -0.80 13.19 10.16
CA CYS A 21 0.62 13.52 10.07
C CYS A 21 1.51 12.39 10.58
N ASN A 22 1.13 11.76 11.70
CA ASN A 22 1.89 10.67 12.30
C ASN A 22 0.95 9.69 13.03
N PRO A 23 0.46 8.64 12.37
CA PRO A 23 -0.46 7.67 12.96
C PRO A 23 0.09 7.00 14.21
N VAL A 24 1.37 6.64 14.21
CA VAL A 24 2.04 5.91 15.30
C VAL A 24 2.06 6.71 16.61
N SER A 25 2.05 8.04 16.54
CA SER A 25 2.07 8.88 17.74
C SER A 25 0.71 8.96 18.46
N ILE A 26 -0.38 8.63 17.78
CA ILE A 26 -1.75 8.81 18.28
C ILE A 26 -2.47 7.47 18.46
N LEU A 27 -2.17 6.48 17.62
CA LEU A 27 -2.87 5.19 17.60
C LEU A 27 -2.07 4.12 18.31
N SER A 28 -2.78 3.23 19.00
CA SER A 28 -2.17 2.01 19.54
C SER A 28 -1.80 1.05 18.40
N GLU A 29 -0.81 0.19 18.66
CA GLU A 29 -0.34 -0.83 17.73
C GLU A 29 -1.50 -1.67 17.16
N GLU A 30 -2.42 -2.13 18.01
CA GLU A 30 -3.60 -2.86 17.56
C GLU A 30 -4.50 -2.10 16.58
N ARG A 31 -4.60 -0.78 16.73
CA ARG A 31 -5.38 0.05 15.81
C ARG A 31 -4.66 0.25 14.49
N ILE A 32 -3.34 0.38 14.52
CA ILE A 32 -2.50 0.43 13.32
C ILE A 32 -2.63 -0.87 12.54
N ASP A 33 -2.55 -2.02 13.21
CA ASP A 33 -2.71 -3.33 12.58
C ASP A 33 -4.11 -3.52 11.96
N ARG A 34 -5.16 -3.07 12.63
CA ARG A 34 -6.51 -3.09 12.04
C ARG A 34 -6.62 -2.23 10.78
N LEU A 35 -6.03 -1.03 10.81
CA LEU A 35 -5.97 -0.15 9.64
C LEU A 35 -5.15 -0.75 8.50
N ALA A 36 -4.02 -1.36 8.82
CA ALA A 36 -3.18 -2.06 7.85
C ALA A 36 -3.96 -3.19 7.17
N ASN A 37 -4.64 -4.03 7.96
CA ASN A 37 -5.49 -5.09 7.43
C ASN A 37 -6.65 -4.55 6.59
N ALA A 38 -7.28 -3.45 6.98
CA ALA A 38 -8.32 -2.80 6.18
C ALA A 38 -7.76 -2.28 4.85
N CYS A 39 -6.55 -1.72 4.83
CA CYS A 39 -5.87 -1.32 3.61
C CYS A 39 -5.58 -2.50 2.69
N ILE A 40 -5.05 -3.59 3.24
CA ILE A 40 -4.75 -4.84 2.50
C ILE A 40 -6.04 -5.37 1.86
N ASN A 41 -7.09 -5.55 2.65
CA ASN A 41 -8.37 -6.07 2.17
C ASN A 41 -8.99 -5.19 1.09
N ASN A 42 -8.93 -3.86 1.24
CA ASN A 42 -9.43 -2.94 0.22
C ASN A 42 -8.66 -3.04 -1.10
N HIS A 43 -7.33 -3.19 -1.04
CA HIS A 43 -6.51 -3.40 -2.24
C HIS A 43 -6.76 -4.77 -2.87
N LEU A 44 -6.88 -5.82 -2.05
CA LEU A 44 -7.18 -7.17 -2.51
C LEU A 44 -8.52 -7.20 -3.26
N LEU A 45 -9.58 -6.61 -2.70
CA LEU A 45 -10.88 -6.52 -3.36
C LEU A 45 -10.80 -5.79 -4.70
N LYS A 46 -10.05 -4.69 -4.78
CA LYS A 46 -9.86 -3.95 -6.03
C LYS A 46 -9.15 -4.77 -7.09
N VAL A 47 -8.04 -5.41 -6.74
CA VAL A 47 -7.27 -6.25 -7.67
C VAL A 47 -8.11 -7.43 -8.14
N THR A 48 -8.79 -8.12 -7.22
CA THR A 48 -9.63 -9.28 -7.56
C THR A 48 -10.80 -8.90 -8.46
N SER A 49 -11.50 -7.81 -8.17
CA SER A 49 -12.64 -7.37 -8.98
C SER A 49 -12.23 -6.93 -10.38
N LEU A 50 -11.08 -6.30 -10.52
CA LEU A 50 -10.53 -5.88 -11.82
C LEU A 50 -10.07 -7.10 -12.64
N SER A 51 -9.36 -8.04 -12.01
CA SER A 51 -8.94 -9.29 -12.67
C SER A 51 -10.13 -10.14 -13.11
N PHE A 52 -11.22 -10.15 -12.33
CA PHE A 52 -12.44 -10.84 -12.70
C PHE A 52 -13.14 -10.18 -13.91
N ALA A 53 -13.19 -8.84 -13.93
CA ALA A 53 -13.80 -8.08 -15.02
C ALA A 53 -13.00 -8.21 -16.34
N SER A 54 -11.67 -8.30 -16.28
CA SER A 54 -10.79 -8.46 -17.44
C SER A 54 -10.81 -9.90 -17.99
N GLY A 55 -11.16 -10.90 -17.19
CA GLY A 55 -11.25 -12.31 -17.60
C GLY A 55 -12.50 -12.68 -18.41
N ILE A 56 -13.51 -11.80 -18.45
CA ILE A 56 -14.79 -12.07 -19.14
C ILE A 56 -14.69 -12.04 -20.69
N PRO A 57 -13.90 -11.18 -21.36
CA PRO A 57 -13.81 -11.17 -22.81
C PRO A 57 -12.80 -12.20 -23.35
N GLY A 58 -13.16 -13.43 -23.52
CA GLY A 58 -12.54 -14.54 -24.30
C GLY A 58 -11.06 -14.47 -24.72
N GLY A 59 -10.45 -15.62 -24.94
CA GLY A 59 -9.01 -15.85 -25.02
C GLY A 59 -8.12 -15.00 -25.97
N LEU A 60 -8.67 -14.37 -27.01
CA LEU A 60 -7.88 -13.47 -27.88
C LEU A 60 -7.65 -12.08 -27.25
N ALA A 61 -8.54 -11.62 -26.40
CA ALA A 61 -8.36 -10.40 -25.63
C ALA A 61 -7.31 -10.57 -24.51
N MET A 62 -7.10 -11.78 -24.00
CA MET A 62 -6.14 -12.07 -22.94
C MET A 62 -4.69 -11.70 -23.32
N ALA A 63 -4.26 -11.94 -24.55
CA ALA A 63 -2.90 -11.63 -24.96
C ALA A 63 -2.56 -10.13 -24.93
N ALA A 64 -3.57 -9.27 -25.11
CA ALA A 64 -3.41 -7.81 -25.03
C ALA A 64 -3.60 -7.28 -23.59
N THR A 65 -4.35 -8.00 -22.73
CA THR A 65 -4.63 -7.55 -21.35
C THR A 65 -3.57 -7.96 -20.35
N ILE A 66 -2.83 -9.07 -20.57
CA ILE A 66 -1.79 -9.56 -19.66
C ILE A 66 -0.76 -8.48 -19.27
N PRO A 67 -0.17 -7.69 -20.20
CA PRO A 67 0.77 -6.63 -19.83
C PRO A 67 0.13 -5.55 -18.96
N ALA A 68 -1.12 -5.18 -19.25
CA ALA A 68 -1.85 -4.18 -18.46
C ALA A 68 -2.19 -4.71 -17.06
N ASP A 69 -2.58 -5.97 -16.94
CA ASP A 69 -2.89 -6.63 -15.65
C ASP A 69 -1.63 -6.72 -14.77
N ILE A 70 -0.48 -7.05 -15.35
CA ILE A 70 0.81 -7.07 -14.64
C ILE A 70 1.17 -5.68 -14.14
N ALA A 71 1.12 -4.66 -15.00
CA ALA A 71 1.42 -3.27 -14.62
C ALA A 71 0.47 -2.78 -13.52
N GLN A 72 -0.81 -3.12 -13.60
CA GLN A 72 -1.81 -2.78 -12.61
C GLN A 72 -1.55 -3.48 -11.27
N TYR A 73 -1.18 -4.75 -11.29
CA TYR A 73 -0.81 -5.50 -10.09
C TYR A 73 0.37 -4.84 -9.37
N TYR A 74 1.45 -4.51 -10.09
CA TYR A 74 2.61 -3.83 -9.51
C TYR A 74 2.24 -2.45 -8.97
N TRP A 75 1.41 -1.69 -9.68
CA TRP A 75 0.92 -0.39 -9.22
C TRP A 75 0.17 -0.50 -7.88
N HIS A 76 -0.77 -1.44 -7.78
CA HIS A 76 -1.52 -1.65 -6.53
C HIS A 76 -0.62 -2.13 -5.39
N THR A 77 0.33 -3.01 -5.66
CA THR A 77 1.30 -3.48 -4.67
C THR A 77 2.15 -2.32 -4.15
N PHE A 78 2.62 -1.46 -5.05
CA PHE A 78 3.42 -0.29 -4.70
C PHE A 78 2.63 0.73 -3.86
N VAL A 79 1.41 1.05 -4.25
CA VAL A 79 0.53 1.95 -3.49
C VAL A 79 0.19 1.37 -2.12
N LEU A 80 0.02 0.05 -2.01
CA LEU A 80 -0.21 -0.61 -0.73
C LEU A 80 1.02 -0.52 0.16
N ALA A 81 2.22 -0.80 -0.37
CA ALA A 81 3.47 -0.69 0.36
C ALA A 81 3.67 0.72 0.94
N GLN A 82 3.40 1.78 0.17
CA GLN A 82 3.46 3.16 0.64
C GLN A 82 2.47 3.44 1.78
N LYS A 83 1.26 2.92 1.70
CA LYS A 83 0.26 3.11 2.76
C LYS A 83 0.63 2.40 4.04
N LEU A 84 1.17 1.19 3.94
CA LEU A 84 1.64 0.45 5.11
C LEU A 84 2.86 1.15 5.74
N ALA A 85 3.83 1.57 4.94
CA ALA A 85 4.98 2.34 5.42
C ALA A 85 4.54 3.57 6.22
N TYR A 86 3.60 4.34 5.69
CA TYR A 86 3.02 5.50 6.37
C TYR A 86 2.33 5.12 7.69
N LEU A 87 1.53 4.05 7.73
CA LEU A 87 0.82 3.61 8.93
C LEU A 87 1.77 3.20 10.06
N TYR A 88 2.90 2.59 9.72
CA TYR A 88 3.92 2.15 10.68
C TYR A 88 4.98 3.22 10.98
N GLY A 89 4.73 4.47 10.58
CA GLY A 89 5.55 5.62 10.95
C GLY A 89 6.88 5.70 10.22
N ILE A 90 7.02 5.03 9.09
CA ILE A 90 8.18 5.19 8.20
C ILE A 90 8.08 6.60 7.59
N PRO A 91 9.16 7.40 7.63
CA PRO A 91 9.16 8.76 7.08
C PRO A 91 8.68 8.81 5.64
N ASP A 92 8.16 9.97 5.23
CA ASP A 92 7.75 10.18 3.84
C ASP A 92 8.91 9.81 2.91
N LEU A 93 8.61 8.94 1.96
CA LEU A 93 9.58 8.41 1.02
C LEU A 93 9.85 9.37 -0.15
N ARG A 94 9.28 10.57 -0.10
CA ARG A 94 9.46 11.62 -1.10
C ARG A 94 10.24 12.79 -0.52
N ASP A 95 11.07 13.39 -1.38
CA ASP A 95 11.72 14.66 -1.08
C ASP A 95 10.72 15.84 -1.14
N GLU A 96 11.19 17.04 -0.83
CA GLU A 96 10.39 18.27 -0.87
C GLU A 96 9.81 18.58 -2.27
N ASN A 97 10.38 18.01 -3.33
CA ASN A 97 9.94 18.14 -4.70
C ASN A 97 8.97 17.02 -5.13
N GLY A 98 8.64 16.10 -4.22
CA GLY A 98 7.76 14.96 -4.49
C GLY A 98 8.41 13.78 -5.21
N ASN A 99 9.74 13.78 -5.38
CA ASN A 99 10.49 12.69 -5.98
C ASN A 99 10.93 11.68 -4.92
N PHE A 100 11.05 10.43 -5.33
CA PHE A 100 11.64 9.41 -4.47
C PHE A 100 13.16 9.59 -4.37
N THR A 101 13.68 9.65 -3.15
CA THR A 101 15.13 9.58 -2.93
C THR A 101 15.64 8.19 -3.27
N GLU A 102 16.93 8.04 -3.51
CA GLU A 102 17.55 6.72 -3.78
C GLU A 102 17.29 5.73 -2.65
N THR A 103 17.49 6.16 -1.40
CA THR A 103 17.18 5.35 -0.21
C THR A 103 15.72 4.93 -0.14
N SER A 104 14.80 5.80 -0.54
CA SER A 104 13.37 5.50 -0.56
C SER A 104 13.01 4.48 -1.66
N GLN A 105 13.65 4.56 -2.81
CA GLN A 105 13.48 3.59 -3.89
C GLN A 105 13.96 2.20 -3.47
N ASP A 106 15.11 2.12 -2.80
CA ASP A 106 15.64 0.87 -2.26
C ASP A 106 14.70 0.26 -1.22
N MET A 107 14.20 1.07 -0.28
CA MET A 107 13.26 0.64 0.75
C MET A 107 11.94 0.14 0.16
N LEU A 108 11.37 0.85 -0.81
CA LEU A 108 10.16 0.41 -1.51
C LEU A 108 10.39 -0.87 -2.30
N THR A 109 11.55 -1.02 -2.92
CA THR A 109 11.94 -2.23 -3.64
C THR A 109 12.03 -3.43 -2.70
N LEU A 110 12.62 -3.25 -1.50
CA LEU A 110 12.66 -4.27 -0.46
C LEU A 110 11.24 -4.65 0.00
N PHE A 111 10.37 -3.68 0.25
CA PHE A 111 8.99 -3.96 0.66
C PHE A 111 8.22 -4.74 -0.41
N VAL A 112 8.32 -4.32 -1.67
CA VAL A 112 7.71 -5.05 -2.78
C VAL A 112 8.29 -6.46 -2.88
N GLY A 113 9.59 -6.62 -2.73
CA GLY A 113 10.25 -7.92 -2.71
C GLY A 113 9.73 -8.84 -1.59
N VAL A 114 9.54 -8.31 -0.38
CA VAL A 114 8.94 -9.07 0.74
C VAL A 114 7.48 -9.44 0.44
N MET A 115 6.69 -8.51 -0.07
CA MET A 115 5.29 -8.77 -0.43
C MET A 115 5.14 -9.84 -1.52
N MET A 116 6.15 -9.95 -2.39
CA MET A 116 6.24 -11.01 -3.40
C MET A 116 6.87 -12.31 -2.88
N GLY A 117 7.19 -12.38 -1.59
CA GLY A 117 7.76 -13.57 -0.95
C GLY A 117 9.24 -13.78 -1.20
N ALA A 118 9.98 -12.75 -1.59
CA ALA A 118 11.42 -12.87 -1.78
C ALA A 118 12.14 -13.03 -0.43
N ALA A 119 12.71 -14.23 -0.18
CA ALA A 119 13.36 -14.55 1.09
C ALA A 119 14.54 -13.62 1.41
N VAL A 120 15.27 -13.14 0.42
CA VAL A 120 16.39 -12.21 0.58
C VAL A 120 15.90 -10.86 1.09
N ALA A 121 14.83 -10.32 0.50
CA ALA A 121 14.24 -9.04 0.92
C ALA A 121 13.68 -9.14 2.35
N ASN A 122 13.07 -10.26 2.71
CA ASN A 122 12.56 -10.50 4.06
C ASN A 122 13.68 -10.53 5.12
N ASN A 123 14.85 -11.06 4.78
CA ASN A 123 15.99 -11.08 5.69
C ASN A 123 16.68 -9.70 5.84
N ALA A 124 16.59 -8.84 4.84
CA ALA A 124 17.17 -7.50 4.89
C ALA A 124 16.35 -6.50 5.76
N ILE A 125 15.07 -6.81 6.06
CA ILE A 125 14.20 -5.97 6.88
C ILE A 125 14.27 -6.36 8.37
N LYS A 126 14.69 -7.56 8.70
CA LYS A 126 14.90 -8.01 10.09
C LYS A 126 16.13 -7.39 10.72
#